data_6e6848103a42ee01015bcadf009f5000
#
_entry.id   6e6848103a42ee01015bcadf009f5000
#
_cell.length_a   1.000
_cell.length_b   1.000
_cell.length_c   1.000
_cell.angle_alpha   90.00
_cell.angle_beta   90.00
_cell.angle_gamma   90.00
#
_symmetry.space_group_name_H-M   'P 1'
#
loop_
_entity.id
_entity.type
_entity.pdbx_description
1 polymer ?
#
loop_
_entity_poly.entity_id
_entity_poly.type
_entity_poly.pdbx_seq_one_letter_code
_entity_poly.pdbx_strand_id
1 'polypeptide(L)'
;VASRTPPYKKLVAKLEEVRRVLGPSRQLTLAEKILYSHLDKPEESLLSNTSNGKEIRGRANLKLKPDRVAMQDASAQMALLQFMTCGLPNTAVPASIHCDHLIVVCATFVASHGSSY
;
A
#
# COMPACT_ATOMS: atom_id res chain seq x y z
N VAL A 1 -6.07 -17.58 3.42
CA VAL A 1 -5.71 -16.53 4.36
C VAL A 1 -4.63 -15.69 3.72
N ALA A 2 -4.88 -14.37 3.55
CA ALA A 2 -3.88 -13.47 2.98
C ALA A 2 -2.64 -13.45 3.87
N SER A 3 -1.46 -13.56 3.24
CA SER A 3 -0.19 -13.52 3.96
C SER A 3 -0.04 -12.22 4.74
N ARG A 4 0.32 -12.31 6.02
CA ARG A 4 0.65 -11.14 6.85
C ARG A 4 1.98 -10.49 6.44
N THR A 5 2.82 -11.23 5.73
CA THR A 5 4.13 -10.75 5.27
C THR A 5 3.98 -9.98 3.97
N PRO A 6 4.54 -8.77 3.87
CA PRO A 6 4.58 -8.03 2.61
C PRO A 6 5.28 -8.83 1.51
N PRO A 7 4.91 -8.66 0.23
CA PRO A 7 5.49 -9.41 -0.87
C PRO A 7 6.87 -8.85 -1.27
N TYR A 8 7.85 -8.94 -0.36
CA TYR A 8 9.18 -8.33 -0.53
C TYR A 8 9.86 -8.67 -1.85
N LYS A 9 9.79 -9.92 -2.31
CA LYS A 9 10.39 -10.33 -3.59
C LYS A 9 9.85 -9.51 -4.77
N LYS A 10 8.53 -9.26 -4.79
CA LYS A 10 7.87 -8.44 -5.82
C LYS A 10 8.26 -6.97 -5.71
N LEU A 11 8.33 -6.44 -4.48
CA LEU A 11 8.70 -5.04 -4.23
C LEU A 11 10.16 -4.77 -4.61
N VAL A 12 11.08 -5.70 -4.30
CA VAL A 12 12.49 -5.59 -4.68
C VAL A 12 12.67 -5.64 -6.20
N ALA A 13 12.00 -6.58 -6.88
CA ALA A 13 12.06 -6.66 -8.34
C ALA A 13 11.57 -5.37 -9.01
N LYS A 14 10.49 -4.78 -8.49
CA LYS A 14 9.99 -3.47 -8.95
C LYS A 14 11.00 -2.34 -8.71
N LEU A 15 11.68 -2.36 -7.58
CA LEU A 15 12.69 -1.36 -7.25
C LEU A 15 13.92 -1.46 -8.16
N GLU A 16 14.29 -2.66 -8.59
CA GLU A 16 15.35 -2.87 -9.57
C GLU A 16 14.97 -2.32 -10.96
N GLU A 17 13.72 -2.50 -11.36
CA GLU A 17 13.17 -1.89 -12.58
C GLU A 17 13.25 -0.36 -12.51
N VAL A 18 12.84 0.24 -11.40
CA VAL A 18 12.94 1.69 -11.15
C VAL A 18 14.38 2.17 -11.23
N ARG A 19 15.33 1.44 -10.66
CA ARG A 19 16.76 1.78 -10.70
C ARG A 19 17.32 1.76 -12.10
N ARG A 20 16.84 0.88 -12.97
CA ARG A 20 17.23 0.88 -14.41
C ARG A 20 16.76 2.16 -15.10
N VAL A 21 15.56 2.64 -14.78
CA VAL A 21 15.01 3.87 -15.37
C VAL A 21 15.69 5.14 -14.84
N LEU A 22 15.94 5.21 -13.53
CA LEU A 22 16.51 6.40 -12.88
C LEU A 22 18.05 6.49 -12.97
N GLY A 23 18.70 5.40 -13.34
CA GLY A 23 20.14 5.26 -13.36
C GLY A 23 20.72 4.68 -12.06
N PRO A 24 21.79 3.87 -12.17
CA PRO A 24 22.36 3.14 -11.03
C PRO A 24 23.05 4.04 -9.99
N SER A 25 23.50 5.23 -10.40
CA SER A 25 24.19 6.18 -9.51
C SER A 25 23.27 6.97 -8.58
N ARG A 26 21.94 6.96 -8.84
CA ARG A 26 20.99 7.69 -8.01
C ARG A 26 20.71 6.95 -6.71
N GLN A 27 21.08 7.58 -5.59
CA GLN A 27 20.71 7.08 -4.28
C GLN A 27 19.25 7.43 -3.97
N LEU A 28 18.48 6.41 -3.56
CA LEU A 28 17.08 6.57 -3.18
C LEU A 28 16.96 6.60 -1.65
N THR A 29 16.20 7.55 -1.15
CA THR A 29 15.79 7.58 0.26
C THR A 29 14.85 6.41 0.58
N LEU A 30 14.65 6.10 1.86
CA LEU A 30 13.70 5.05 2.26
C LEU A 30 12.29 5.32 1.74
N ALA A 31 11.83 6.57 1.85
CA ALA A 31 10.51 6.97 1.35
C ALA A 31 10.39 6.76 -0.16
N GLU A 32 11.40 7.13 -0.95
CA GLU A 32 11.43 6.88 -2.38
C GLU A 32 11.43 5.39 -2.72
N LYS A 33 12.16 4.57 -1.96
CA LYS A 33 12.16 3.11 -2.16
C LYS A 33 10.77 2.52 -1.94
N ILE A 34 10.08 2.91 -0.86
CA ILE A 34 8.73 2.46 -0.57
C ILE A 34 7.76 2.93 -1.67
N LEU A 35 7.78 4.21 -1.99
CA LEU A 35 6.89 4.80 -2.99
C LEU A 35 7.09 4.18 -4.37
N TYR A 36 8.32 4.08 -4.83
CA TYR A 36 8.63 3.58 -6.18
C TYR A 36 8.44 2.07 -6.32
N SER A 37 8.55 1.31 -5.24
CA SER A 37 8.23 -0.13 -5.27
C SER A 37 6.75 -0.42 -5.53
N HIS A 38 5.88 0.58 -5.38
CA HIS A 38 4.44 0.49 -5.65
C HIS A 38 4.02 1.14 -6.97
N LEU A 39 4.96 1.58 -7.81
CA LEU A 39 4.62 2.12 -9.14
C LEU A 39 3.97 1.07 -10.03
N ASP A 40 2.89 1.46 -10.70
CA ASP A 40 2.23 0.58 -11.69
C ASP A 40 3.14 0.38 -12.92
N LYS A 41 3.52 1.49 -13.55
CA LYS A 41 4.43 1.53 -14.69
C LYS A 41 5.57 2.53 -14.43
N PRO A 42 6.75 2.07 -14.00
CA PRO A 42 7.86 2.96 -13.66
C PRO A 42 8.31 3.85 -14.82
N GLU A 43 8.44 3.29 -16.02
CA GLU A 43 8.90 4.03 -17.20
C GLU A 43 7.95 5.18 -17.54
N GLU A 44 6.65 4.91 -17.62
CA GLU A 44 5.65 5.91 -17.96
C GLU A 44 5.58 7.00 -16.89
N SER A 45 5.59 6.63 -15.60
CA SER A 45 5.44 7.57 -14.49
C SER A 45 6.69 8.43 -14.26
N LEU A 46 7.88 7.90 -14.51
CA LEU A 46 9.13 8.57 -14.21
C LEU A 46 9.71 9.34 -15.39
N LEU A 47 9.44 8.91 -16.63
CA LEU A 47 9.99 9.54 -17.84
C LEU A 47 9.04 10.56 -18.47
N SER A 48 7.72 10.31 -18.45
CA SER A 48 6.74 11.16 -19.13
C SER A 48 6.57 12.54 -18.52
N ASN A 49 6.89 12.70 -17.25
CA ASN A 49 6.64 13.94 -16.50
C ASN A 49 7.90 14.75 -16.17
N THR A 50 9.08 14.32 -16.63
CA THR A 50 10.32 15.01 -16.31
C THR A 50 11.21 15.13 -17.54
N SER A 51 11.50 16.34 -17.92
CA SER A 51 12.37 16.65 -19.07
C SER A 51 13.81 16.11 -18.97
N ASN A 52 14.22 15.53 -17.84
CA ASN A 52 15.55 14.92 -17.66
C ASN A 52 15.68 13.97 -16.46
N GLY A 53 14.60 13.42 -15.89
CA GLY A 53 14.69 12.48 -14.76
C GLY A 53 15.20 13.06 -13.44
N LYS A 54 15.53 14.35 -13.39
CA LYS A 54 16.17 14.98 -12.22
C LYS A 54 15.21 15.51 -11.18
N GLU A 55 14.03 15.99 -11.56
CA GLU A 55 13.08 16.62 -10.64
C GLU A 55 11.74 15.91 -10.62
N ILE A 56 11.66 14.80 -9.89
CA ILE A 56 10.42 14.06 -9.72
C ILE A 56 9.56 14.67 -8.61
N ARG A 57 10.20 15.13 -7.51
CA ARG A 57 9.50 15.70 -6.36
C ARG A 57 8.76 16.98 -6.73
N GLY A 58 7.47 17.01 -6.41
CA GLY A 58 6.60 18.16 -6.63
C GLY A 58 6.21 18.40 -8.08
N ARG A 59 6.67 17.58 -9.02
CA ARG A 59 6.38 17.76 -10.46
C ARG A 59 5.76 16.54 -11.13
N ALA A 60 6.16 15.34 -10.75
CA ALA A 60 5.68 14.12 -11.37
C ALA A 60 4.42 13.58 -10.69
N ASN A 61 3.42 13.20 -11.47
CA ASN A 61 2.27 12.44 -11.02
C ASN A 61 2.58 10.95 -11.09
N LEU A 62 2.62 10.28 -9.94
CA LEU A 62 2.95 8.87 -9.84
C LEU A 62 1.68 8.03 -9.76
N LYS A 63 1.54 7.08 -10.66
CA LYS A 63 0.45 6.11 -10.63
C LYS A 63 0.87 4.92 -9.78
N LEU A 64 0.24 4.77 -8.62
CA LEU A 64 0.59 3.75 -7.64
C LEU A 64 -0.40 2.59 -7.67
N LYS A 65 0.11 1.38 -7.44
CA LYS A 65 -0.64 0.16 -7.26
C LYS A 65 -0.33 -0.43 -5.88
N PRO A 66 -1.10 -0.06 -4.85
CA PRO A 66 -0.87 -0.56 -3.51
C PRO A 66 -1.10 -2.07 -3.44
N ASP A 67 -0.42 -2.73 -2.51
CA ASP A 67 -0.55 -4.17 -2.25
C ASP A 67 -1.45 -4.47 -1.04
N ARG A 68 -1.81 -3.46 -0.27
CA ARG A 68 -2.68 -3.53 0.90
C ARG A 68 -3.34 -2.19 1.20
N VAL A 69 -4.52 -2.23 1.79
CA VAL A 69 -5.23 -1.05 2.29
C VAL A 69 -5.42 -1.19 3.80
N ALA A 70 -5.04 -0.15 4.54
CA ALA A 70 -5.33 -0.01 5.97
C ALA A 70 -6.35 1.12 6.16
N MET A 71 -7.40 0.85 6.92
CA MET A 71 -8.51 1.78 7.15
C MET A 71 -8.76 1.92 8.65
N GLN A 72 -9.26 3.07 9.06
CA GLN A 72 -9.87 3.25 10.36
C GLN A 72 -11.33 2.75 10.35
N ASP A 73 -11.93 2.59 11.50
CA ASP A 73 -13.31 2.13 11.66
C ASP A 73 -14.33 2.97 10.87
N ALA A 74 -14.28 4.30 11.00
CA ALA A 74 -15.21 5.20 10.30
C ALA A 74 -15.02 5.16 8.77
N SER A 75 -13.81 5.22 8.27
CA SER A 75 -13.52 5.13 6.84
C SER A 75 -13.82 3.74 6.27
N ALA A 76 -13.64 2.69 7.07
CA ALA A 76 -13.94 1.32 6.68
C ALA A 76 -15.43 1.10 6.43
N GLN A 77 -16.31 1.65 7.27
CA GLN A 77 -17.77 1.54 7.08
C GLN A 77 -18.19 2.10 5.72
N MET A 78 -17.71 3.30 5.38
CA MET A 78 -18.00 3.93 4.09
C MET A 78 -17.47 3.13 2.91
N ALA A 79 -16.21 2.68 2.99
CA ALA A 79 -15.57 1.90 1.94
C ALA A 79 -16.27 0.54 1.73
N LEU A 80 -16.64 -0.15 2.80
CA LEU A 80 -17.33 -1.44 2.73
C LEU A 80 -18.74 -1.29 2.14
N LEU A 81 -19.49 -0.25 2.52
CA LEU A 81 -20.81 0.01 1.94
C LEU A 81 -20.70 0.28 0.43
N GLN A 82 -19.73 1.09 0.01
CA GLN A 82 -19.50 1.34 -1.41
C GLN A 82 -19.09 0.07 -2.16
N PHE A 83 -18.21 -0.74 -1.58
CA PHE A 83 -17.80 -2.01 -2.16
C PHE A 83 -18.99 -2.97 -2.34
N MET A 84 -19.85 -3.10 -1.32
CA MET A 84 -21.06 -3.92 -1.40
C MET A 84 -22.01 -3.41 -2.49
N THR A 85 -22.17 -2.10 -2.59
CA THR A 85 -23.02 -1.46 -3.61
C THR A 85 -22.50 -1.71 -5.03
N CYS A 86 -21.19 -1.80 -5.21
CA CYS A 86 -20.58 -2.12 -6.51
C CYS A 86 -20.82 -3.58 -6.95
N GLY A 87 -21.25 -4.48 -6.06
CA GLY A 87 -21.53 -5.87 -6.39
C GLY A 87 -20.30 -6.68 -6.82
N LEU A 88 -19.10 -6.23 -6.48
CA LEU A 88 -17.86 -6.93 -6.83
C LEU A 88 -17.65 -8.15 -5.94
N PRO A 89 -17.24 -9.31 -6.50
CA PRO A 89 -17.11 -10.54 -5.73
C PRO A 89 -15.90 -10.55 -4.78
N ASN A 90 -14.84 -9.83 -5.12
CA ASN A 90 -13.59 -9.80 -4.36
C ASN A 90 -12.93 -8.42 -4.39
N THR A 91 -12.20 -8.10 -3.33
CA THR A 91 -11.32 -6.92 -3.28
C THR A 91 -10.06 -7.15 -4.13
N ALA A 92 -9.53 -6.10 -4.73
CA ALA A 92 -8.29 -6.17 -5.51
C ALA A 92 -7.05 -6.47 -4.65
N VAL A 93 -7.06 -6.01 -3.40
CA VAL A 93 -5.97 -6.20 -2.42
C VAL A 93 -6.55 -6.49 -1.03
N PRO A 94 -5.80 -7.16 -0.14
CA PRO A 94 -6.19 -7.35 1.24
C PRO A 94 -6.41 -6.01 1.95
N ALA A 95 -7.45 -5.93 2.77
CA ALA A 95 -7.72 -4.77 3.61
C ALA A 95 -7.65 -5.15 5.10
N SER A 96 -7.23 -4.20 5.92
CA SER A 96 -7.26 -4.30 7.38
C SER A 96 -7.96 -3.08 7.98
N ILE A 97 -8.73 -3.31 9.04
CA ILE A 97 -9.45 -2.27 9.75
C ILE A 97 -8.84 -2.15 11.13
N HIS A 98 -8.45 -0.93 11.49
CA HIS A 98 -7.82 -0.59 12.76
C HIS A 98 -8.75 0.33 13.55
N CYS A 99 -9.41 -0.24 14.56
CA CYS A 99 -10.27 0.50 15.47
C CYS A 99 -9.44 0.99 16.66
N ASP A 100 -9.50 2.28 16.99
CA ASP A 100 -8.66 2.88 18.01
C ASP A 100 -9.39 3.75 19.04
N HIS A 101 -10.49 4.41 18.67
CA HIS A 101 -11.14 5.41 19.54
C HIS A 101 -12.36 4.91 20.32
N LEU A 102 -13.12 3.97 19.76
CA LEU A 102 -14.38 3.49 20.34
C LEU A 102 -14.34 1.97 20.57
N ILE A 103 -13.36 1.53 21.35
CA ILE A 103 -13.19 0.12 21.67
C ILE A 103 -13.73 -0.14 23.08
N VAL A 104 -14.73 -0.99 23.18
CA VAL A 104 -15.21 -1.54 24.45
C VAL A 104 -14.66 -2.95 24.61
N VAL A 105 -13.80 -3.15 25.59
CA VAL A 105 -13.28 -4.47 25.93
C VAL A 105 -14.33 -5.17 26.82
N CYS A 106 -14.95 -6.21 26.29
CA CYS A 106 -15.83 -7.07 27.08
C CYS A 106 -14.99 -8.11 27.85
N ALA A 107 -15.06 -8.10 29.16
CA ALA A 107 -14.33 -9.04 30.01
C ALA A 107 -14.64 -10.53 29.68
N THR A 108 -15.83 -10.82 29.22
CA THR A 108 -16.27 -12.17 28.79
C THR A 108 -15.49 -12.61 27.54
N PHE A 109 -15.17 -11.70 26.62
CA PHE A 109 -14.40 -12.00 25.43
C PHE A 109 -12.94 -12.33 25.77
N VAL A 110 -12.35 -11.60 26.70
CA VAL A 110 -10.97 -11.85 27.17
C VAL A 110 -10.86 -13.21 27.87
N ALA A 111 -11.87 -13.58 28.65
CA ALA A 111 -11.90 -14.87 29.34
C ALA A 111 -12.07 -16.08 28.41
N SER A 112 -12.82 -15.92 27.31
CA SER A 112 -13.05 -17.00 26.33
C SER A 112 -11.89 -17.20 25.34
N HIS A 113 -11.03 -16.21 25.18
CA HIS A 113 -9.86 -16.23 24.29
C HIS A 113 -8.54 -16.21 25.09
N GLY A 114 -8.61 -16.65 26.34
CA GLY A 114 -7.47 -16.71 27.24
C GLY A 114 -6.30 -17.49 26.66
N SER A 115 -5.16 -16.85 26.66
CA SER A 115 -3.79 -17.31 26.46
C SER A 115 -3.42 -17.86 25.07
N SER A 116 -2.88 -16.99 24.27
CA SER A 116 -1.70 -17.33 23.44
C SER A 116 -1.05 -16.01 22.97
N TYR A 117 -0.20 -15.47 23.82
CA TYR A 117 0.86 -14.57 23.39
C TYR A 117 2.17 -15.31 23.45
#